data_3c44b861078aea7ed092828dd7f8b17f
#
_entry.id   3c44b861078aea7ed092828dd7f8b17f
#
_cell.length_a   1.000
_cell.length_b   1.000
_cell.length_c   1.000
_cell.angle_alpha   90.00
_cell.angle_beta   90.00
_cell.angle_gamma   90.00
#
_symmetry.space_group_name_H-M   'P 1'
#
loop_
_entity.id
_entity.type
_entity.pdbx_description
1 polymer ?
#
loop_
_entity_poly.entity_id
_entity_poly.type
_entity_poly.pdbx_seq_one_letter_code
_entity_poly.pdbx_strand_id
1 'polypeptide(L)'
;MTAASLPPHWWGDGCVRTINIFLTDPMAGDLPDFENGDLCYAFARLYPDGPRRLVEGPVCAFVDWVMDDLSGLEMCRRLRSDPRMQDAHITIVLEEDDAQDKRRALRAGADDYITGPIDRTMVLDRVMALQMGGAQPRVNERLELGALLVDLAALQARWNGRALDLRPNEFRLLHFLAQNPDRVLSRGALIAALGKQEPPIDERTVDVW
;
A
#
# COMPACT_ATOMS: atom_id res chain seq x y z
N MET A 1 -38.48 13.99 35.88
CA MET A 1 -38.05 12.66 35.48
C MET A 1 -37.70 12.71 34.02
N THR A 2 -36.43 12.95 33.72
CA THR A 2 -35.92 13.11 32.35
C THR A 2 -35.35 11.78 31.90
N ALA A 3 -35.96 11.18 30.87
CA ALA A 3 -35.50 9.94 30.29
C ALA A 3 -34.14 10.20 29.62
N ALA A 4 -33.10 9.58 30.15
CA ALA A 4 -31.80 9.53 29.51
C ALA A 4 -31.95 8.70 28.21
N SER A 5 -31.78 9.36 27.09
CA SER A 5 -31.69 8.74 25.78
C SER A 5 -30.45 7.84 25.76
N LEU A 6 -30.64 6.54 25.61
CA LEU A 6 -29.55 5.61 25.37
C LEU A 6 -28.88 5.96 24.03
N PRO A 7 -27.55 5.90 23.93
CA PRO A 7 -26.88 6.10 22.66
C PRO A 7 -27.27 4.97 21.67
N PRO A 8 -27.27 5.26 20.37
CA PRO A 8 -27.61 4.26 19.38
C PRO A 8 -26.62 3.09 19.43
N HIS A 9 -27.17 1.87 19.37
CA HIS A 9 -26.54 0.55 19.52
C HIS A 9 -25.60 0.12 18.36
N TRP A 10 -25.11 1.06 17.60
CA TRP A 10 -24.11 0.79 16.54
C TRP A 10 -22.64 0.96 17.00
N TRP A 11 -22.43 1.19 18.28
CA TRP A 11 -21.13 0.97 18.92
C TRP A 11 -21.11 -0.50 19.39
N GLY A 12 -20.85 -1.43 18.47
CA GLY A 12 -20.59 -2.82 18.81
C GLY A 12 -19.33 -2.90 19.67
N ASP A 13 -19.51 -3.32 20.91
CA ASP A 13 -18.42 -3.66 21.83
C ASP A 13 -17.57 -4.77 21.20
N GLY A 14 -16.40 -4.45 20.69
CA GLY A 14 -15.45 -5.48 20.28
C GLY A 14 -14.36 -5.11 19.28
N CYS A 15 -14.56 -4.14 18.40
CA CYS A 15 -13.55 -3.83 17.38
C CYS A 15 -12.51 -2.85 17.91
N VAL A 16 -11.33 -3.35 18.29
CA VAL A 16 -10.26 -2.53 18.89
C VAL A 16 -9.52 -1.67 17.86
N ARG A 17 -9.48 -2.12 16.59
CA ARG A 17 -8.77 -1.42 15.51
C ARG A 17 -9.55 -1.46 14.21
N THR A 18 -9.86 -0.30 13.64
CA THR A 18 -10.55 -0.21 12.35
C THR A 18 -9.56 0.02 11.22
N ILE A 19 -9.69 -0.75 10.15
CA ILE A 19 -9.01 -0.58 8.87
C ILE A 19 -10.03 -0.04 7.88
N ASN A 20 -9.79 1.14 7.37
CA ASN A 20 -10.68 1.80 6.44
C ASN A 20 -10.37 1.36 5.01
N ILE A 21 -11.37 0.80 4.32
CA ILE A 21 -11.26 0.37 2.92
C ILE A 21 -12.15 1.28 2.08
N PHE A 22 -11.51 2.04 1.20
CA PHE A 22 -12.20 2.93 0.27
C PHE A 22 -12.10 2.38 -1.15
N LEU A 23 -13.23 2.34 -1.86
CA LEU A 23 -13.27 1.96 -3.27
C LEU A 23 -13.95 3.07 -4.08
N THR A 24 -13.43 3.30 -5.29
CA THR A 24 -14.07 4.23 -6.25
C THR A 24 -15.33 3.63 -6.88
N ASP A 25 -15.48 2.29 -6.85
CA ASP A 25 -16.68 1.60 -7.29
C ASP A 25 -17.94 2.17 -6.57
N PRO A 26 -18.98 2.57 -7.33
CA PRO A 26 -20.23 3.07 -6.77
C PRO A 26 -20.90 2.14 -5.77
N MET A 27 -20.74 0.81 -5.93
CA MET A 27 -21.35 -0.20 -5.05
C MET A 27 -20.61 -0.36 -3.71
N ALA A 28 -19.44 0.27 -3.54
CA ALA A 28 -18.64 0.13 -2.32
C ALA A 28 -19.35 0.62 -1.05
N GLY A 29 -20.28 1.57 -1.18
CA GLY A 29 -21.06 2.09 -0.07
C GLY A 29 -22.07 1.09 0.52
N ASP A 30 -22.42 0.06 -0.25
CA ASP A 30 -23.38 -0.98 0.14
C ASP A 30 -22.70 -2.25 0.65
N LEU A 31 -21.38 -2.30 0.65
CA LEU A 31 -20.64 -3.45 1.16
C LEU A 31 -20.65 -3.46 2.69
N PRO A 32 -21.07 -4.59 3.31
CA PRO A 32 -21.04 -4.69 4.76
C PRO A 32 -19.61 -4.73 5.29
N ASP A 33 -19.40 -4.14 6.46
CA ASP A 33 -18.16 -4.25 7.19
C ASP A 33 -17.85 -5.72 7.52
N PHE A 34 -16.58 -6.01 7.76
CA PHE A 34 -16.10 -7.36 8.08
C PHE A 34 -15.27 -7.33 9.35
N GLU A 35 -15.61 -8.20 10.30
CA GLU A 35 -14.89 -8.33 11.57
C GLU A 35 -14.06 -9.61 11.57
N ASN A 36 -12.82 -9.51 12.01
CA ASN A 36 -11.90 -10.63 12.18
C ASN A 36 -11.05 -10.44 13.44
N GLY A 37 -11.43 -11.11 14.52
CA GLY A 37 -10.79 -10.92 15.83
C GLY A 37 -10.96 -9.49 16.32
N ASP A 38 -9.84 -8.81 16.61
CA ASP A 38 -9.82 -7.43 17.09
C ASP A 38 -9.81 -6.39 15.95
N LEU A 39 -9.96 -6.81 14.69
CA LEU A 39 -9.93 -5.94 13.51
C LEU A 39 -11.30 -5.82 12.87
N CYS A 40 -11.68 -4.58 12.55
CA CYS A 40 -12.84 -4.25 11.76
C CYS A 40 -12.39 -3.66 10.41
N TYR A 41 -12.83 -4.26 9.32
CA TYR A 41 -12.60 -3.81 7.95
C TYR A 41 -13.83 -3.04 7.49
N ALA A 42 -13.75 -1.72 7.56
CA ALA A 42 -14.88 -0.84 7.28
C ALA A 42 -14.84 -0.34 5.83
N PHE A 43 -15.84 -0.75 5.05
CA PHE A 43 -15.96 -0.37 3.65
C PHE A 43 -16.62 0.99 3.47
N ALA A 44 -16.16 1.77 2.50
CA ALA A 44 -16.80 3.01 2.11
C ALA A 44 -16.47 3.39 0.66
N ARG A 45 -17.38 4.12 0.05
CA ARG A 45 -17.15 4.71 -1.27
C ARG A 45 -16.14 5.85 -1.18
N LEU A 46 -15.21 5.88 -2.14
CA LEU A 46 -14.28 6.97 -2.37
C LEU A 46 -14.84 7.89 -3.47
N TYR A 47 -14.93 9.17 -3.14
CA TYR A 47 -15.43 10.18 -4.07
C TYR A 47 -14.27 10.98 -4.68
N PRO A 48 -14.47 11.66 -5.83
CA PRO A 48 -13.44 12.48 -6.47
C PRO A 48 -12.86 13.60 -5.58
N ASP A 49 -13.63 14.05 -4.60
CA ASP A 49 -13.26 15.03 -3.57
C ASP A 49 -12.69 14.43 -2.28
N GLY A 50 -12.49 13.11 -2.27
CA GLY A 50 -11.93 12.35 -1.15
C GLY A 50 -12.98 11.70 -0.25
N PRO A 51 -12.57 11.23 0.94
CA PRO A 51 -13.48 10.56 1.88
C PRO A 51 -14.47 11.54 2.48
N ARG A 52 -15.75 11.12 2.57
CA ARG A 52 -16.84 11.91 3.17
C ARG A 52 -17.08 11.60 4.63
N ARG A 53 -16.24 10.79 5.25
CA ARG A 53 -16.29 10.48 6.68
C ARG A 53 -14.95 10.80 7.34
N LEU A 54 -14.99 10.93 8.67
CA LEU A 54 -13.76 10.99 9.46
C LEU A 54 -13.00 9.67 9.29
N VAL A 55 -11.70 9.78 9.07
CA VAL A 55 -10.82 8.63 8.85
C VAL A 55 -9.87 8.52 10.03
N GLU A 56 -10.03 7.47 10.81
CA GLU A 56 -9.14 7.11 11.91
C GLU A 56 -8.54 5.72 11.67
N GLY A 57 -7.24 5.59 11.85
CA GLY A 57 -6.51 4.33 11.64
C GLY A 57 -6.01 4.12 10.21
N PRO A 58 -5.54 2.90 9.90
CA PRO A 58 -5.01 2.55 8.59
C PRO A 58 -6.04 2.69 7.48
N VAL A 59 -5.59 3.13 6.31
CA VAL A 59 -6.42 3.33 5.12
C VAL A 59 -5.87 2.53 3.95
N CYS A 60 -6.74 1.77 3.29
CA CYS A 60 -6.49 1.14 2.00
C CYS A 60 -7.48 1.69 0.98
N ALA A 61 -6.99 2.24 -0.12
CA ALA A 61 -7.82 2.77 -1.19
C ALA A 61 -7.63 1.95 -2.47
N PHE A 62 -8.74 1.52 -3.07
CA PHE A 62 -8.78 0.85 -4.36
C PHE A 62 -9.37 1.82 -5.38
N VAL A 63 -8.58 2.17 -6.37
CA VAL A 63 -8.91 3.21 -7.35
C VAL A 63 -8.99 2.58 -8.74
N ASP A 64 -10.16 2.65 -9.36
CA ASP A 64 -10.36 2.14 -10.70
C ASP A 64 -9.54 2.95 -11.72
N TRP A 65 -9.00 2.26 -12.73
CA TRP A 65 -8.24 2.87 -13.81
C TRP A 65 -9.05 3.89 -14.59
N VAL A 66 -10.30 3.52 -14.88
CA VAL A 66 -11.29 4.37 -15.56
C VAL A 66 -12.40 4.72 -14.59
N MET A 67 -12.70 6.01 -14.48
CA MET A 67 -13.76 6.59 -13.67
C MET A 67 -14.53 7.61 -14.51
N ASP A 68 -15.79 7.87 -14.17
CA ASP A 68 -16.65 8.78 -14.96
C ASP A 68 -16.13 10.23 -15.01
N ASP A 69 -15.63 10.73 -13.86
CA ASP A 69 -15.29 12.15 -13.71
C ASP A 69 -13.79 12.46 -13.92
N LEU A 70 -12.93 11.49 -13.67
CA LEU A 70 -11.46 11.63 -13.75
C LEU A 70 -10.77 10.30 -13.94
N SER A 71 -9.52 10.30 -14.38
CA SER A 71 -8.74 9.04 -14.46
C SER A 71 -8.26 8.58 -13.09
N GLY A 72 -8.10 7.26 -12.91
CA GLY A 72 -7.52 6.70 -11.68
C GLY A 72 -6.14 7.28 -11.34
N LEU A 73 -5.34 7.63 -12.35
CA LEU A 73 -4.04 8.29 -12.14
C LEU A 73 -4.17 9.69 -11.52
N GLU A 74 -5.16 10.45 -11.95
CA GLU A 74 -5.43 11.76 -11.38
C GLU A 74 -6.00 11.63 -9.97
N MET A 75 -6.90 10.67 -9.74
CA MET A 75 -7.42 10.37 -8.42
C MET A 75 -6.28 10.01 -7.45
N CYS A 76 -5.34 9.18 -7.86
CA CYS A 76 -4.18 8.81 -7.07
C CYS A 76 -3.36 10.04 -6.63
N ARG A 77 -3.08 10.98 -7.56
CA ARG A 77 -2.36 12.23 -7.24
C ARG A 77 -3.13 13.09 -6.24
N ARG A 78 -4.45 13.21 -6.39
CA ARG A 78 -5.31 13.95 -5.45
C ARG A 78 -5.26 13.35 -4.05
N LEU A 79 -5.34 12.02 -3.94
CA LEU A 79 -5.24 11.31 -2.66
C LEU A 79 -3.90 11.57 -1.98
N ARG A 80 -2.79 11.57 -2.72
CA ARG A 80 -1.46 11.88 -2.16
C ARG A 80 -1.34 13.34 -1.71
N SER A 81 -2.12 14.24 -2.29
CA SER A 81 -2.16 15.66 -1.91
C SER A 81 -3.13 15.95 -0.78
N ASP A 82 -4.04 15.03 -0.44
CA ASP A 82 -4.98 15.17 0.67
C ASP A 82 -4.32 14.73 1.98
N PRO A 83 -4.16 15.62 2.98
CA PRO A 83 -3.56 15.27 4.28
C PRO A 83 -4.25 14.10 5.01
N ARG A 84 -5.53 13.84 4.73
CA ARG A 84 -6.28 12.72 5.31
C ARG A 84 -5.95 11.38 4.67
N MET A 85 -5.41 11.38 3.44
CA MET A 85 -5.20 10.21 2.59
C MET A 85 -3.75 10.03 2.14
N GLN A 86 -2.86 10.97 2.44
CA GLN A 86 -1.46 10.93 2.00
C GLN A 86 -0.74 9.63 2.41
N ASP A 87 -1.09 9.09 3.58
CA ASP A 87 -0.52 7.86 4.14
C ASP A 87 -1.34 6.60 3.80
N ALA A 88 -2.40 6.71 3.00
CA ALA A 88 -3.21 5.58 2.57
C ALA A 88 -2.40 4.64 1.67
N HIS A 89 -2.61 3.33 1.82
CA HIS A 89 -2.15 2.36 0.83
C HIS A 89 -3.07 2.42 -0.39
N ILE A 90 -2.56 2.87 -1.54
CA ILE A 90 -3.33 3.04 -2.77
C ILE A 90 -3.02 1.91 -3.74
N THR A 91 -4.04 1.11 -4.06
CA THR A 91 -4.01 0.08 -5.09
C THR A 91 -4.81 0.55 -6.30
N ILE A 92 -4.19 0.63 -7.47
CA ILE A 92 -4.91 0.91 -8.72
C ILE A 92 -5.44 -0.39 -9.31
N VAL A 93 -6.72 -0.38 -9.71
CA VAL A 93 -7.39 -1.49 -10.37
C VAL A 93 -7.30 -1.27 -11.88
N LEU A 94 -6.43 -2.03 -12.53
CA LEU A 94 -6.22 -1.98 -13.98
C LEU A 94 -7.29 -2.80 -14.70
N GLU A 95 -7.67 -2.39 -15.91
CA GLU A 95 -8.56 -3.17 -16.77
C GLU A 95 -7.84 -4.39 -17.38
N GLU A 96 -6.58 -4.21 -17.77
CA GLU A 96 -5.74 -5.22 -18.37
C GLU A 96 -4.36 -5.28 -17.72
N ASP A 97 -3.69 -6.42 -17.87
CA ASP A 97 -2.33 -6.63 -17.34
C ASP A 97 -1.27 -6.01 -18.26
N ASP A 98 -1.25 -4.68 -18.38
CA ASP A 98 -0.30 -3.93 -19.19
C ASP A 98 0.88 -3.38 -18.37
N ALA A 99 2.10 -3.63 -18.85
CA ALA A 99 3.32 -3.22 -18.15
C ALA A 99 3.53 -1.69 -18.15
N GLN A 100 2.99 -0.98 -19.16
CA GLN A 100 3.10 0.47 -19.24
C GLN A 100 2.15 1.12 -18.23
N ASP A 101 0.93 0.60 -18.12
CA ASP A 101 -0.07 1.13 -17.20
C ASP A 101 0.30 0.86 -15.74
N LYS A 102 0.91 -0.30 -15.43
CA LYS A 102 1.54 -0.56 -14.12
C LYS A 102 2.57 0.51 -13.75
N ARG A 103 3.48 0.85 -14.68
CA ARG A 103 4.47 1.91 -14.43
C ARG A 103 3.84 3.29 -14.28
N ARG A 104 2.77 3.58 -15.02
CA ARG A 104 2.03 4.84 -14.90
C ARG A 104 1.33 4.95 -13.54
N ALA A 105 0.71 3.86 -13.07
CA ALA A 105 0.09 3.77 -11.76
C ALA A 105 1.09 4.11 -10.64
N LEU A 106 2.23 3.42 -10.61
CA LEU A 106 3.28 3.64 -9.60
C LEU A 106 3.86 5.06 -9.66
N ARG A 107 4.05 5.62 -10.87
CA ARG A 107 4.50 7.01 -11.03
C ARG A 107 3.46 8.05 -10.58
N ALA A 108 2.19 7.71 -10.61
CA ALA A 108 1.12 8.57 -10.11
C ALA A 108 1.03 8.57 -8.57
N GLY A 109 1.77 7.69 -7.90
CA GLY A 109 1.83 7.58 -6.45
C GLY A 109 1.05 6.38 -5.89
N ALA A 110 0.63 5.42 -6.72
CA ALA A 110 0.10 4.16 -6.23
C ALA A 110 1.21 3.33 -5.56
N ASP A 111 0.85 2.58 -4.51
CA ASP A 111 1.75 1.64 -3.84
C ASP A 111 1.70 0.28 -4.51
N ASP A 112 0.57 -0.01 -5.18
CA ASP A 112 0.28 -1.32 -5.72
C ASP A 112 -0.70 -1.24 -6.89
N TYR A 113 -0.87 -2.35 -7.60
CA TYR A 113 -1.87 -2.52 -8.65
C TYR A 113 -2.43 -3.94 -8.65
N ILE A 114 -3.65 -4.08 -9.13
CA ILE A 114 -4.35 -5.35 -9.34
C ILE A 114 -5.10 -5.28 -10.66
N THR A 115 -5.26 -6.41 -11.33
CA THR A 115 -6.09 -6.45 -12.54
C THR A 115 -7.54 -6.79 -12.15
N GLY A 116 -8.49 -5.96 -12.60
CA GLY A 116 -9.92 -6.15 -12.36
C GLY A 116 -10.58 -7.15 -13.31
N PRO A 117 -11.87 -7.41 -13.12
CA PRO A 117 -12.72 -6.84 -12.07
C PRO A 117 -12.39 -7.39 -10.68
N ILE A 118 -12.55 -6.58 -9.65
CA ILE A 118 -12.33 -6.99 -8.26
C ILE A 118 -13.67 -7.15 -7.53
N ASP A 119 -13.72 -8.08 -6.60
CA ASP A 119 -14.83 -8.28 -5.69
C ASP A 119 -14.42 -8.03 -4.23
N ARG A 120 -15.40 -8.05 -3.34
CA ARG A 120 -15.19 -7.83 -1.90
C ARG A 120 -14.18 -8.83 -1.31
N THR A 121 -14.20 -10.07 -1.74
CA THR A 121 -13.30 -11.12 -1.22
C THR A 121 -11.87 -10.83 -1.63
N MET A 122 -11.63 -10.50 -2.89
CA MET A 122 -10.30 -10.12 -3.38
C MET A 122 -9.74 -8.89 -2.66
N VAL A 123 -10.59 -7.89 -2.39
CA VAL A 123 -10.22 -6.70 -1.63
C VAL A 123 -9.82 -7.07 -0.20
N LEU A 124 -10.64 -7.88 0.49
CA LEU A 124 -10.35 -8.35 1.85
C LEU A 124 -9.05 -9.16 1.90
N ASP A 125 -8.90 -10.13 1.00
CA ASP A 125 -7.69 -10.97 0.93
C ASP A 125 -6.44 -10.11 0.74
N ARG A 126 -6.53 -9.09 -0.13
CA ARG A 126 -5.41 -8.16 -0.36
C ARG A 126 -5.09 -7.33 0.87
N VAL A 127 -6.10 -6.74 1.51
CA VAL A 127 -5.92 -5.94 2.73
C VAL A 127 -5.42 -6.80 3.89
N MET A 128 -5.94 -8.02 4.06
CA MET A 128 -5.44 -8.96 5.07
C MET A 128 -3.99 -9.38 4.80
N ALA A 129 -3.62 -9.62 3.55
CA ALA A 129 -2.24 -9.94 3.18
C ALA A 129 -1.28 -8.78 3.54
N LEU A 130 -1.71 -7.52 3.35
CA LEU A 130 -0.95 -6.35 3.77
C LEU A 130 -0.78 -6.28 5.30
N GLN A 131 -1.77 -6.75 6.06
CA GLN A 131 -1.69 -6.80 7.52
C GLN A 131 -0.85 -7.98 8.03
N MET A 132 -0.96 -9.15 7.40
CA MET A 132 -0.22 -10.37 7.77
C MET A 132 1.25 -10.34 7.36
N GLY A 133 1.58 -9.60 6.31
CA GLY A 133 2.94 -9.39 5.83
C GLY A 133 3.80 -8.52 6.75
N GLY A 134 3.38 -8.35 8.03
CA GLY A 134 4.05 -7.51 9.03
C GLY A 134 4.54 -6.22 8.39
N ALA A 135 3.79 -5.15 8.51
CA ALA A 135 4.16 -3.80 8.08
C ALA A 135 4.90 -3.82 6.73
N GLN A 136 4.17 -3.92 5.62
CA GLN A 136 4.78 -3.38 4.41
C GLN A 136 5.13 -1.93 4.73
N PRO A 137 6.40 -1.55 4.62
CA PRO A 137 6.79 -0.18 4.91
C PRO A 137 5.92 0.72 4.03
N ARG A 138 5.21 1.63 4.67
CA ARG A 138 4.63 2.79 3.98
C ARG A 138 5.77 3.39 3.19
N VAL A 139 5.51 3.89 2.00
CA VAL A 139 6.50 4.53 1.11
C VAL A 139 7.33 5.63 1.80
N ASN A 140 7.04 5.96 3.05
CA ASN A 140 7.78 6.89 3.90
C ASN A 140 8.67 6.21 4.96
N GLU A 141 8.90 4.92 4.89
CA GLU A 141 9.72 4.27 5.91
C GLU A 141 11.21 4.53 5.64
N ARG A 142 11.78 5.28 6.55
CA ARG A 142 13.23 5.41 6.70
C ARG A 142 13.71 4.23 7.54
N LEU A 143 14.54 3.40 6.96
CA LEU A 143 15.20 2.32 7.66
C LEU A 143 16.56 2.81 8.14
N GLU A 144 16.75 2.85 9.46
CA GLU A 144 18.01 3.26 10.07
C GLU A 144 18.71 2.05 10.68
N LEU A 145 19.89 1.73 10.17
CA LEU A 145 20.76 0.67 10.67
C LEU A 145 22.15 1.25 10.96
N GLY A 146 22.34 1.69 12.19
CA GLY A 146 23.59 2.38 12.58
C GLY A 146 23.83 3.61 11.73
N ALA A 147 24.87 3.57 10.89
CA ALA A 147 25.21 4.68 9.99
C ALA A 147 24.46 4.68 8.65
N LEU A 148 23.73 3.60 8.35
CA LEU A 148 22.95 3.45 7.13
C LEU A 148 21.53 3.98 7.33
N LEU A 149 21.13 4.90 6.46
CA LEU A 149 19.78 5.38 6.31
C LEU A 149 19.27 4.99 4.92
N VAL A 150 18.19 4.24 4.82
CA VAL A 150 17.51 3.93 3.56
C VAL A 150 16.16 4.62 3.55
N ASP A 151 15.96 5.57 2.64
CA ASP A 151 14.71 6.32 2.46
C ASP A 151 14.00 5.78 1.21
N LEU A 152 12.94 5.01 1.43
CA LEU A 152 12.17 4.38 0.35
C LEU A 152 11.37 5.39 -0.46
N ALA A 153 10.88 6.44 0.17
CA ALA A 153 10.12 7.47 -0.52
C ALA A 153 11.00 8.26 -1.49
N ALA A 154 12.22 8.57 -1.05
CA ALA A 154 13.20 9.28 -1.87
C ALA A 154 13.98 8.34 -2.82
N LEU A 155 13.81 6.99 -2.71
CA LEU A 155 14.66 5.98 -3.35
C LEU A 155 16.15 6.28 -3.15
N GLN A 156 16.53 6.71 -1.95
CA GLN A 156 17.86 7.16 -1.62
C GLN A 156 18.39 6.42 -0.39
N ALA A 157 19.64 5.98 -0.46
CA ALA A 157 20.35 5.49 0.70
C ALA A 157 21.49 6.46 1.07
N ARG A 158 21.78 6.54 2.37
CA ARG A 158 22.87 7.37 2.90
C ARG A 158 23.70 6.55 3.89
N TRP A 159 25.00 6.74 3.84
CA TRP A 159 25.94 6.20 4.80
C TRP A 159 26.65 7.37 5.52
N ASN A 160 26.54 7.42 6.83
CA ASN A 160 27.08 8.56 7.61
C ASN A 160 26.63 9.93 7.06
N GLY A 161 25.36 10.04 6.63
CA GLY A 161 24.77 11.26 6.07
C GLY A 161 25.12 11.55 4.61
N ARG A 162 26.06 10.82 3.98
CA ARG A 162 26.41 10.96 2.57
C ARG A 162 25.51 10.09 1.70
N ALA A 163 24.93 10.68 0.66
CA ALA A 163 24.13 9.93 -0.30
C ALA A 163 24.99 8.88 -1.02
N LEU A 164 24.44 7.67 -1.17
CA LEU A 164 24.99 6.60 -1.98
C LEU A 164 24.41 6.70 -3.39
N ASP A 165 25.27 6.68 -4.40
CA ASP A 165 24.85 6.63 -5.80
C ASP A 165 24.60 5.16 -6.20
N LEU A 166 23.36 4.71 -6.01
CA LEU A 166 22.95 3.33 -6.26
C LEU A 166 22.05 3.25 -7.49
N ARG A 167 22.30 2.25 -8.31
CA ARG A 167 21.38 1.87 -9.38
C ARG A 167 20.10 1.26 -8.78
N PRO A 168 18.98 1.26 -9.51
CA PRO A 168 17.70 0.77 -8.97
C PRO A 168 17.75 -0.63 -8.35
N ASN A 169 18.49 -1.55 -8.95
CA ASN A 169 18.62 -2.92 -8.43
C ASN A 169 19.56 -2.98 -7.21
N GLU A 170 20.61 -2.19 -7.19
CA GLU A 170 21.52 -2.06 -6.05
C GLU A 170 20.77 -1.51 -4.83
N PHE A 171 19.92 -0.49 -5.05
CA PHE A 171 19.06 0.07 -4.00
C PHE A 171 18.09 -0.98 -3.45
N ARG A 172 17.42 -1.75 -4.33
CA ARG A 172 16.50 -2.83 -3.91
C ARG A 172 17.20 -3.90 -3.10
N LEU A 173 18.40 -4.32 -3.52
CA LEU A 173 19.19 -5.28 -2.77
C LEU A 173 19.62 -4.74 -1.41
N LEU A 174 20.12 -3.50 -1.37
CA LEU A 174 20.52 -2.86 -0.12
C LEU A 174 19.32 -2.78 0.84
N HIS A 175 18.16 -2.37 0.35
CA HIS A 175 16.94 -2.32 1.14
C HIS A 175 16.55 -3.70 1.68
N PHE A 176 16.55 -4.74 0.83
CA PHE A 176 16.21 -6.10 1.24
C PHE A 176 17.20 -6.66 2.28
N LEU A 177 18.49 -6.39 2.11
CA LEU A 177 19.52 -6.76 3.08
C LEU A 177 19.32 -6.03 4.41
N ALA A 178 19.02 -4.75 4.36
CA ALA A 178 18.77 -3.90 5.52
C ALA A 178 17.50 -4.31 6.29
N GLN A 179 16.50 -4.87 5.63
CA GLN A 179 15.32 -5.46 6.28
C GLN A 179 15.60 -6.83 6.95
N ASN A 180 16.70 -7.45 6.61
CA ASN A 180 17.07 -8.78 7.15
C ASN A 180 18.45 -8.74 7.83
N PRO A 181 18.63 -7.90 8.85
CA PRO A 181 19.90 -7.83 9.55
C PRO A 181 20.19 -9.18 10.21
N ASP A 182 21.46 -9.54 10.30
CA ASP A 182 21.97 -10.74 10.96
C ASP A 182 21.45 -12.07 10.37
N ARG A 183 20.92 -12.06 9.14
CA ARG A 183 20.47 -13.27 8.45
C ARG A 183 21.36 -13.60 7.26
N VAL A 184 21.70 -14.88 7.12
CA VAL A 184 22.34 -15.39 5.91
C VAL A 184 21.26 -15.59 4.83
N LEU A 185 21.36 -14.86 3.74
CA LEU A 185 20.42 -14.91 2.63
C LEU A 185 21.05 -15.67 1.45
N SER A 186 20.26 -16.52 0.81
CA SER A 186 20.70 -17.21 -0.41
C SER A 186 20.65 -16.28 -1.64
N ARG A 187 21.47 -16.56 -2.66
CA ARG A 187 21.41 -15.85 -3.94
C ARG A 187 20.00 -15.88 -4.55
N GLY A 188 19.33 -17.01 -4.49
CA GLY A 188 17.94 -17.13 -4.95
C GLY A 188 16.97 -16.20 -4.21
N ALA A 189 17.15 -16.00 -2.89
CA ALA A 189 16.34 -15.05 -2.14
C ALA A 189 16.60 -13.60 -2.56
N LEU A 190 17.86 -13.26 -2.86
CA LEU A 190 18.23 -11.93 -3.36
C LEU A 190 17.65 -11.66 -4.76
N ILE A 191 17.71 -12.65 -5.66
CA ILE A 191 17.09 -12.55 -6.99
C ILE A 191 15.58 -12.42 -6.89
N ALA A 192 14.93 -13.19 -6.01
CA ALA A 192 13.49 -13.09 -5.76
C ALA A 192 13.08 -11.68 -5.26
N ALA A 193 13.90 -11.06 -4.42
CA ALA A 193 13.68 -9.70 -3.92
C ALA A 193 13.77 -8.63 -5.02
N LEU A 194 14.51 -8.89 -6.09
CA LEU A 194 14.60 -7.98 -7.26
C LEU A 194 13.35 -8.05 -8.16
N GLY A 195 12.51 -9.05 -7.97
CA GLY A 195 11.33 -9.30 -8.79
C GLY A 195 11.64 -9.98 -10.13
N LYS A 196 10.59 -10.26 -10.91
CA LYS A 196 10.75 -10.81 -12.25
C LYS A 196 11.43 -9.79 -13.17
N GLN A 197 12.58 -10.14 -13.72
CA GLN A 197 13.29 -9.33 -14.71
C GLN A 197 13.38 -10.09 -16.04
N GLU A 198 13.24 -9.39 -17.14
CA GLU A 198 13.49 -9.92 -18.48
C GLU A 198 14.68 -9.14 -19.09
N PRO A 199 15.78 -9.83 -19.45
CA PRO A 199 16.03 -11.27 -19.25
C PRO A 199 16.26 -11.65 -17.78
N PRO A 200 16.08 -12.95 -17.41
CA PRO A 200 16.30 -13.44 -16.06
C PRO A 200 17.71 -13.09 -15.56
N ILE A 201 17.81 -12.68 -14.31
CA ILE A 201 19.09 -12.35 -13.68
C ILE A 201 19.83 -13.66 -13.36
N ASP A 202 21.06 -13.79 -13.85
CA ASP A 202 21.95 -14.88 -13.45
C ASP A 202 22.37 -14.73 -11.99
N GLU A 203 22.44 -15.85 -11.26
CA GLU A 203 22.89 -15.85 -9.85
C GLU A 203 24.26 -15.19 -9.66
N ARG A 204 25.15 -15.24 -10.64
CA ARG A 204 26.46 -14.60 -10.61
C ARG A 204 26.39 -13.07 -10.71
N THR A 205 25.31 -12.55 -11.27
CA THR A 205 25.14 -11.09 -11.41
C THR A 205 24.91 -10.42 -10.06
N VAL A 206 24.32 -11.16 -9.11
CA VAL A 206 24.09 -10.64 -7.74
C VAL A 206 25.42 -10.47 -6.97
N ASP A 207 26.46 -11.22 -7.33
CA ASP A 207 27.79 -11.12 -6.71
C ASP A 207 28.56 -9.84 -7.12
N VAL A 208 28.09 -9.14 -8.14
CA VAL A 208 28.73 -7.95 -8.73
C VAL A 208 28.06 -6.65 -8.29
N TRP A 209 26.87 -6.73 -7.75
CA TRP A 209 26.12 -5.61 -7.18
C TRP A 209 26.31 -5.55 -5.67
#